data_c77e24768dd89f95fddbe86633e33d64
#
_entry.id   c77e24768dd89f95fddbe86633e33d64
#
_cell.length_a   1.000
_cell.length_b   1.000
_cell.length_c   1.000
_cell.angle_alpha   90.00
_cell.angle_beta   90.00
_cell.angle_gamma   90.00
#
_symmetry.space_group_name_H-M   'P 1'
#
loop_
_entity.id
_entity.type
_entity.pdbx_description
1 polymer ?
#
loop_
_entity_poly.entity_id
_entity_poly.type
_entity_poly.pdbx_seq_one_letter_code
_entity_poly.pdbx_strand_id
1 'polypeptide(L)'
;IDLLEKYNYIGLKHLLRKRNILDFDLLFTEFPEHILPYDYDTYFASPERFVMVTTNCMTGEANYFEEKRDKSRVIDIVRASSSLPFVCPVTYVDDVPMLDGGIVDSIPLQRAIADGYTRNVVVLTRNRGYRKDTKDIRIPSFVYRKYPKLREALSRRCAVYNKQLEMVEQMEDEGKIIVIRPQKPVMVDRIERDVQKL
;
A
#
# COMPACT_ATOMS: atom_id res chain seq x y z
N ILE A 1 3.35 20.11 -7.12
CA ILE A 1 2.35 20.34 -8.19
C ILE A 1 3.05 20.29 -9.53
N ASP A 2 4.11 21.07 -9.76
CA ASP A 2 4.85 21.15 -11.03
C ASP A 2 5.39 19.80 -11.54
N LEU A 3 5.80 18.90 -10.63
CA LEU A 3 6.30 17.57 -11.02
C LEU A 3 5.18 16.66 -11.53
N LEU A 4 3.98 16.73 -10.92
CA LEU A 4 2.82 15.93 -11.35
C LEU A 4 2.28 16.37 -12.72
N GLU A 5 2.36 17.67 -13.04
CA GLU A 5 1.99 18.21 -14.35
C GLU A 5 3.01 17.85 -15.43
N LYS A 6 4.29 17.83 -15.07
CA LYS A 6 5.40 17.57 -16.00
C LYS A 6 5.48 16.10 -16.43
N TYR A 7 5.14 15.15 -15.55
CA TYR A 7 5.29 13.72 -15.79
C TYR A 7 3.93 13.03 -15.86
N ASN A 8 3.60 12.48 -17.02
CA ASN A 8 2.36 11.73 -17.24
C ASN A 8 2.51 10.29 -16.70
N TYR A 9 2.44 10.13 -15.38
CA TYR A 9 2.61 8.84 -14.68
C TYR A 9 1.36 7.95 -14.70
N ILE A 10 0.21 8.47 -15.17
CA ILE A 10 -1.05 7.73 -15.30
C ILE A 10 -1.55 7.83 -16.74
N GLY A 11 -1.68 6.72 -17.46
CA GLY A 11 -2.22 6.77 -18.81
C GLY A 11 -2.58 5.43 -19.43
N LEU A 12 -3.65 5.44 -20.27
CA LEU A 12 -4.04 4.30 -21.09
C LEU A 12 -2.94 3.83 -22.06
N LYS A 13 -2.01 4.71 -22.44
CA LYS A 13 -0.83 4.34 -23.25
C LYS A 13 0.09 3.36 -22.52
N HIS A 14 0.21 3.48 -21.19
CA HIS A 14 1.00 2.56 -20.36
C HIS A 14 0.31 1.20 -20.25
N LEU A 15 -1.05 1.18 -20.18
CA LEU A 15 -1.83 -0.05 -20.16
C LEU A 15 -1.63 -0.90 -21.42
N LEU A 16 -1.61 -0.28 -22.59
CA LEU A 16 -1.42 -0.96 -23.88
C LEU A 16 0.02 -1.44 -24.09
N ARG A 17 1.00 -0.69 -23.60
CA ARG A 17 2.44 -0.98 -23.84
C ARG A 17 3.07 -1.87 -22.76
N LYS A 18 2.72 -1.66 -21.47
CA LYS A 18 3.35 -2.30 -20.31
C LYS A 18 2.36 -3.09 -19.42
N ARG A 19 1.07 -3.18 -19.81
CA ARG A 19 -0.03 -3.76 -18.99
C ARG A 19 -0.17 -3.13 -17.61
N ASN A 20 0.22 -1.88 -17.48
CA ASN A 20 0.22 -1.08 -16.26
C ASN A 20 -0.47 0.25 -16.51
N ILE A 21 -1.30 0.72 -15.56
CA ILE A 21 -1.88 2.07 -15.62
C ILE A 21 -0.88 3.10 -15.08
N LEU A 22 -0.02 2.70 -14.15
CA LEU A 22 1.04 3.52 -13.56
C LEU A 22 2.38 3.22 -14.21
N ASP A 23 3.17 4.24 -14.49
CA ASP A 23 4.55 4.06 -14.95
C ASP A 23 5.46 3.74 -13.75
N PHE A 24 5.62 2.45 -13.46
CA PHE A 24 6.44 1.96 -12.35
C PHE A 24 7.92 2.27 -12.51
N ASP A 25 8.43 2.30 -13.75
CA ASP A 25 9.83 2.62 -13.98
C ASP A 25 10.08 4.10 -13.66
N LEU A 26 9.15 4.97 -14.06
CA LEU A 26 9.21 6.38 -13.68
C LEU A 26 9.15 6.55 -12.16
N LEU A 27 8.19 5.90 -11.48
CA LEU A 27 7.95 6.10 -10.04
C LEU A 27 9.03 5.48 -9.14
N PHE A 28 9.56 4.31 -9.50
CA PHE A 28 10.44 3.53 -8.62
C PHE A 28 11.89 3.47 -9.09
N THR A 29 12.20 4.05 -10.25
CA THR A 29 13.57 4.17 -10.76
C THR A 29 13.92 5.62 -11.07
N GLU A 30 13.25 6.25 -12.05
CA GLU A 30 13.62 7.59 -12.49
C GLU A 30 13.44 8.66 -11.39
N PHE A 31 12.31 8.61 -10.64
CA PHE A 31 12.08 9.56 -9.56
C PHE A 31 13.14 9.46 -8.45
N PRO A 32 13.36 8.31 -7.80
CA PRO A 32 14.29 8.22 -6.69
C PRO A 32 15.77 8.21 -7.09
N GLU A 33 16.10 8.07 -8.38
CA GLU A 33 17.49 8.08 -8.84
C GLU A 33 17.88 9.39 -9.50
N HIS A 34 16.99 10.03 -10.27
CA HIS A 34 17.37 11.14 -11.15
C HIS A 34 16.55 12.41 -10.96
N ILE A 35 15.25 12.30 -10.66
CA ILE A 35 14.35 13.45 -10.61
C ILE A 35 14.34 14.08 -9.21
N LEU A 36 14.18 13.26 -8.18
CA LEU A 36 14.22 13.61 -6.77
C LEU A 36 15.02 12.54 -6.03
N PRO A 37 16.36 12.59 -6.10
CA PRO A 37 17.22 11.55 -5.52
C PRO A 37 16.88 11.28 -4.06
N TYR A 38 16.59 10.02 -3.75
CA TYR A 38 16.32 9.58 -2.39
C TYR A 38 17.64 9.43 -1.62
N ASP A 39 17.70 9.98 -0.40
CA ASP A 39 18.88 9.89 0.46
C ASP A 39 18.97 8.52 1.14
N TYR A 40 19.49 7.54 0.40
CA TYR A 40 19.68 6.18 0.90
C TYR A 40 20.70 6.10 2.03
N ASP A 41 21.70 6.97 2.04
CA ASP A 41 22.75 6.96 3.08
C ASP A 41 22.14 7.32 4.43
N THR A 42 21.36 8.41 4.49
CA THR A 42 20.59 8.76 5.70
C THR A 42 19.61 7.68 6.09
N TYR A 43 18.88 7.11 5.11
CA TYR A 43 17.93 6.01 5.38
C TYR A 43 18.61 4.79 6.01
N PHE A 44 19.75 4.35 5.46
CA PHE A 44 20.45 3.17 5.96
C PHE A 44 21.13 3.43 7.31
N ALA A 45 21.61 4.66 7.57
CA ALA A 45 22.21 5.07 8.83
C ALA A 45 21.19 5.30 9.96
N SER A 46 19.91 5.50 9.61
CA SER A 46 18.85 5.77 10.59
C SER A 46 18.63 4.58 11.52
N PRO A 47 18.53 4.79 12.85
CA PRO A 47 18.19 3.75 13.81
C PRO A 47 16.71 3.37 13.80
N GLU A 48 15.84 4.18 13.17
CA GLU A 48 14.42 3.91 13.10
C GLU A 48 14.12 2.69 12.24
N ARG A 49 13.15 1.89 12.69
CA ARG A 49 12.62 0.77 11.92
C ARG A 49 11.58 1.29 10.91
N PHE A 50 11.77 0.94 9.65
CA PHE A 50 10.79 1.15 8.60
C PHE A 50 10.25 -0.19 8.14
N VAL A 51 9.00 -0.49 8.50
CA VAL A 51 8.35 -1.76 8.18
C VAL A 51 7.42 -1.56 6.98
N MET A 52 7.71 -2.26 5.89
CA MET A 52 6.92 -2.24 4.66
C MET A 52 6.04 -3.49 4.59
N VAL A 53 4.75 -3.30 4.34
CA VAL A 53 3.79 -4.40 4.31
C VAL A 53 3.46 -4.78 2.88
N THR A 54 3.51 -6.08 2.58
CA THR A 54 3.07 -6.65 1.30
C THR A 54 2.13 -7.82 1.54
N THR A 55 1.41 -8.23 0.51
CA THR A 55 0.60 -9.46 0.50
C THR A 55 1.32 -10.53 -0.30
N ASN A 56 1.64 -11.65 0.32
CA ASN A 56 2.18 -12.82 -0.34
C ASN A 56 1.09 -13.48 -1.21
N CYS A 57 1.30 -13.51 -2.52
CA CYS A 57 0.31 -14.05 -3.44
C CYS A 57 0.10 -15.57 -3.29
N MET A 58 1.10 -16.29 -2.80
CA MET A 58 1.02 -17.75 -2.63
C MET A 58 0.20 -18.13 -1.40
N THR A 59 0.41 -17.42 -0.27
CA THR A 59 -0.23 -17.73 1.01
C THR A 59 -1.49 -16.91 1.27
N GLY A 60 -1.60 -15.73 0.66
CA GLY A 60 -2.67 -14.76 0.93
C GLY A 60 -2.50 -14.05 2.28
N GLU A 61 -1.32 -14.05 2.85
CA GLU A 61 -0.98 -13.49 4.15
C GLU A 61 -0.08 -12.25 4.01
N ALA A 62 0.01 -11.45 5.08
CA ALA A 62 0.88 -10.30 5.12
C ALA A 62 2.34 -10.71 5.32
N ASN A 63 3.24 -10.11 4.54
CA ASN A 63 4.66 -10.10 4.81
C ASN A 63 5.09 -8.71 5.27
N TYR A 64 5.92 -8.65 6.30
CA TYR A 64 6.46 -7.42 6.87
C TYR A 64 7.96 -7.39 6.64
N PHE A 65 8.41 -6.45 5.84
CA PHE A 65 9.81 -6.34 5.45
C PHE A 65 10.48 -5.15 6.13
N GLU A 66 11.70 -5.37 6.54
CA GLU A 66 12.65 -4.33 6.91
C GLU A 66 13.91 -4.54 6.08
N GLU A 67 14.43 -3.49 5.47
CA GLU A 67 15.66 -3.53 4.70
C GLU A 67 16.52 -2.32 5.03
N LYS A 68 17.77 -2.54 5.40
CA LYS A 68 18.71 -1.48 5.84
C LYS A 68 20.08 -1.58 5.17
N ARG A 69 20.22 -2.37 4.09
CA ARG A 69 21.52 -2.63 3.48
C ARG A 69 21.51 -2.62 1.96
N ASP A 70 20.44 -3.11 1.37
CA ASP A 70 20.33 -3.31 -0.07
C ASP A 70 19.29 -2.35 -0.68
N LYS A 71 19.79 -1.35 -1.41
CA LYS A 71 18.97 -0.36 -2.14
C LYS A 71 18.01 -1.03 -3.12
N SER A 72 18.48 -2.00 -3.89
CA SER A 72 17.67 -2.69 -4.89
C SER A 72 16.51 -3.43 -4.23
N ARG A 73 16.77 -4.10 -3.12
CA ARG A 73 15.75 -4.81 -2.35
C ARG A 73 14.74 -3.85 -1.70
N VAL A 74 15.17 -2.67 -1.21
CA VAL A 74 14.23 -1.63 -0.74
C VAL A 74 13.27 -1.23 -1.87
N ILE A 75 13.79 -0.97 -3.06
CA ILE A 75 12.98 -0.59 -4.23
C ILE A 75 11.98 -1.70 -4.58
N ASP A 76 12.41 -2.96 -4.61
CA ASP A 76 11.53 -4.09 -4.92
C ASP A 76 10.40 -4.25 -3.88
N ILE A 77 10.71 -4.09 -2.60
CA ILE A 77 9.72 -4.14 -1.51
C ILE A 77 8.72 -2.98 -1.62
N VAL A 78 9.20 -1.74 -1.83
CA VAL A 78 8.33 -0.56 -1.97
C VAL A 78 7.44 -0.70 -3.21
N ARG A 79 8.00 -1.17 -4.32
CA ARG A 79 7.26 -1.47 -5.56
C ARG A 79 6.16 -2.52 -5.31
N ALA A 80 6.48 -3.61 -4.60
CA ALA A 80 5.53 -4.64 -4.22
C ALA A 80 4.43 -4.10 -3.31
N SER A 81 4.80 -3.33 -2.27
CA SER A 81 3.87 -2.70 -1.32
C SER A 81 2.92 -1.69 -1.98
N SER A 82 3.31 -1.16 -3.15
CA SER A 82 2.53 -0.20 -3.94
C SER A 82 1.79 -0.85 -5.13
N SER A 83 1.95 -2.18 -5.33
CA SER A 83 1.36 -2.90 -6.46
C SER A 83 -0.12 -3.19 -6.22
N LEU A 84 -0.98 -2.28 -6.67
CA LEU A 84 -2.43 -2.41 -6.54
C LEU A 84 -2.96 -3.60 -7.34
N PRO A 85 -3.84 -4.43 -6.76
CA PRO A 85 -4.45 -5.55 -7.48
C PRO A 85 -5.28 -5.06 -8.66
N PHE A 86 -5.28 -5.83 -9.76
CA PHE A 86 -5.95 -5.58 -11.05
C PHE A 86 -5.37 -4.42 -11.87
N VAL A 87 -4.62 -3.51 -11.26
CA VAL A 87 -4.09 -2.28 -11.87
C VAL A 87 -2.60 -2.43 -12.20
N CYS A 88 -1.89 -3.13 -11.31
CA CYS A 88 -0.44 -3.33 -11.40
C CYS A 88 -0.10 -4.82 -11.57
N PRO A 89 1.07 -5.15 -12.15
CA PRO A 89 1.55 -6.51 -12.18
C PRO A 89 1.91 -7.00 -10.78
N VAL A 90 1.96 -8.33 -10.63
CA VAL A 90 2.58 -8.97 -9.48
C VAL A 90 4.07 -8.64 -9.48
N THR A 91 4.57 -8.16 -8.36
CA THR A 91 5.99 -7.83 -8.17
C THR A 91 6.65 -8.94 -7.34
N TYR A 92 7.93 -9.19 -7.60
CA TYR A 92 8.65 -10.24 -6.89
C TYR A 92 9.63 -9.63 -5.89
N VAL A 93 9.63 -10.17 -4.67
CA VAL A 93 10.62 -9.88 -3.63
C VAL A 93 11.20 -11.22 -3.19
N ASP A 94 12.52 -11.40 -3.32
CA ASP A 94 13.20 -12.67 -3.04
C ASP A 94 12.55 -13.87 -3.79
N ASP A 95 12.22 -13.71 -5.06
CA ASP A 95 11.51 -14.66 -5.91
C ASP A 95 10.09 -15.03 -5.47
N VAL A 96 9.55 -14.38 -4.45
CA VAL A 96 8.18 -14.58 -3.97
C VAL A 96 7.26 -13.53 -4.59
N PRO A 97 6.13 -13.95 -5.22
CA PRO A 97 5.18 -13.02 -5.81
C PRO A 97 4.41 -12.25 -4.74
N MET A 98 4.44 -10.93 -4.82
CA MET A 98 3.86 -9.99 -3.86
C MET A 98 2.94 -8.98 -4.53
N LEU A 99 1.99 -8.48 -3.77
CA LEU A 99 1.14 -7.33 -4.09
C LEU A 99 1.01 -6.41 -2.86
N ASP A 100 0.28 -5.29 -3.02
CA ASP A 100 0.01 -4.29 -2.00
C ASP A 100 -0.45 -4.91 -0.67
N GLY A 101 0.20 -4.52 0.42
CA GLY A 101 -0.12 -4.98 1.78
C GLY A 101 -1.54 -4.63 2.23
N GLY A 102 -2.12 -3.55 1.69
CA GLY A 102 -3.49 -3.14 1.96
C GLY A 102 -4.58 -4.11 1.47
N ILE A 103 -4.21 -5.28 0.91
CA ILE A 103 -5.14 -6.38 0.65
C ILE A 103 -5.48 -7.09 1.95
N VAL A 104 -4.50 -7.35 2.80
CA VAL A 104 -4.64 -8.18 4.02
C VAL A 104 -4.37 -7.41 5.31
N ASP A 105 -3.53 -6.37 5.28
CA ASP A 105 -3.22 -5.52 6.43
C ASP A 105 -3.05 -4.07 6.00
N SER A 106 -4.19 -3.38 5.87
CA SER A 106 -4.21 -1.97 5.43
C SER A 106 -3.78 -0.99 6.53
N ILE A 107 -3.92 -1.38 7.80
CA ILE A 107 -3.60 -0.57 8.98
C ILE A 107 -2.85 -1.47 9.96
N PRO A 108 -1.51 -1.59 9.83
CA PRO A 108 -0.71 -2.60 10.53
C PRO A 108 -0.49 -2.28 12.03
N LEU A 109 -1.52 -1.76 12.72
CA LEU A 109 -1.45 -1.42 14.13
C LEU A 109 -1.25 -2.65 15.03
N GLN A 110 -1.90 -3.77 14.70
CA GLN A 110 -1.72 -5.02 15.45
C GLN A 110 -0.27 -5.53 15.37
N ARG A 111 0.36 -5.36 14.21
CA ARG A 111 1.77 -5.70 14.03
C ARG A 111 2.67 -4.81 14.89
N ALA A 112 2.45 -3.50 14.90
CA ALA A 112 3.22 -2.58 15.73
C ALA A 112 3.09 -2.91 17.23
N ILE A 113 1.89 -3.25 17.70
CA ILE A 113 1.65 -3.68 19.08
C ILE A 113 2.37 -5.00 19.38
N ALA A 114 2.30 -5.97 18.46
CA ALA A 114 2.98 -7.26 18.61
C ALA A 114 4.51 -7.12 18.63
N ASP A 115 5.05 -6.12 17.92
CA ASP A 115 6.48 -5.77 17.93
C ASP A 115 6.90 -5.01 19.21
N GLY A 116 5.95 -4.77 20.15
CA GLY A 116 6.24 -4.18 21.47
C GLY A 116 6.00 -2.66 21.55
N TYR A 117 5.49 -2.01 20.51
CA TYR A 117 5.20 -0.57 20.54
C TYR A 117 3.89 -0.30 21.30
N THR A 118 4.02 0.32 22.48
CA THR A 118 2.88 0.64 23.37
C THR A 118 2.28 2.01 23.09
N ARG A 119 3.00 2.91 22.40
CA ARG A 119 2.56 4.26 22.05
C ARG A 119 2.50 4.37 20.53
N ASN A 120 1.28 4.39 19.98
CA ASN A 120 1.08 4.39 18.54
C ASN A 120 0.37 5.65 18.07
N VAL A 121 0.82 6.19 16.93
CA VAL A 121 0.11 7.23 16.18
C VAL A 121 -0.34 6.61 14.86
N VAL A 122 -1.64 6.63 14.61
CA VAL A 122 -2.24 6.09 13.38
C VAL A 122 -2.67 7.23 12.48
N VAL A 123 -2.12 7.28 11.27
CA VAL A 123 -2.51 8.29 10.27
C VAL A 123 -3.44 7.64 9.24
N LEU A 124 -4.66 8.15 9.13
CA LEU A 124 -5.69 7.63 8.23
C LEU A 124 -6.01 8.66 7.13
N THR A 125 -6.33 8.15 5.95
CA THR A 125 -6.75 8.95 4.79
C THR A 125 -8.27 9.12 4.69
N ARG A 126 -9.03 8.52 5.60
CA ARG A 126 -10.50 8.57 5.65
C ARG A 126 -10.98 9.14 6.99
N ASN A 127 -12.10 9.85 6.94
CA ASN A 127 -12.76 10.41 8.10
C ASN A 127 -13.32 9.31 9.04
N ARG A 128 -13.61 9.67 10.27
CA ARG A 128 -14.24 8.76 11.25
C ARG A 128 -15.59 8.24 10.73
N GLY A 129 -15.89 6.98 11.03
CA GLY A 129 -17.11 6.30 10.60
C GLY A 129 -17.11 5.82 9.15
N TYR A 130 -16.05 6.09 8.37
CA TYR A 130 -15.94 5.52 7.03
C TYR A 130 -15.89 4.00 7.08
N ARG A 131 -16.65 3.34 6.20
CA ARG A 131 -16.58 1.88 6.00
C ARG A 131 -16.59 1.57 4.49
N LYS A 132 -15.85 0.54 4.13
CA LYS A 132 -15.93 -0.02 2.77
C LYS A 132 -17.17 -0.88 2.63
N ASP A 133 -17.81 -0.85 1.46
CA ASP A 133 -18.89 -1.78 1.14
C ASP A 133 -18.34 -3.22 1.17
N THR A 134 -18.99 -4.06 1.96
CA THR A 134 -18.60 -5.48 2.16
C THR A 134 -19.35 -6.43 1.26
N LYS A 135 -20.07 -5.93 0.22
CA LYS A 135 -20.67 -6.83 -0.76
C LYS A 135 -19.63 -7.80 -1.30
N ASP A 136 -19.98 -9.05 -1.33
CA ASP A 136 -19.11 -10.14 -1.78
C ASP A 136 -18.53 -9.85 -3.17
N ILE A 137 -17.27 -9.46 -3.20
CA ILE A 137 -16.53 -9.30 -4.45
C ILE A 137 -16.11 -10.71 -4.88
N ARG A 138 -16.92 -11.33 -5.73
CA ARG A 138 -16.53 -12.59 -6.38
C ARG A 138 -15.47 -12.33 -7.43
N ILE A 139 -14.25 -12.77 -7.16
CA ILE A 139 -13.15 -12.67 -8.12
C ILE A 139 -13.23 -13.91 -9.04
N PRO A 140 -13.40 -13.71 -10.36
CA PRO A 140 -13.47 -14.82 -11.30
C PRO A 140 -12.24 -15.73 -11.20
N SER A 141 -12.44 -17.03 -11.37
CA SER A 141 -11.39 -18.05 -11.16
C SER A 141 -10.21 -17.92 -12.13
N PHE A 142 -10.39 -17.29 -13.28
CA PHE A 142 -9.32 -17.03 -14.25
C PHE A 142 -8.42 -15.86 -13.84
N VAL A 143 -8.94 -14.92 -13.00
CA VAL A 143 -8.16 -13.82 -12.45
C VAL A 143 -7.30 -14.36 -11.31
N TYR A 144 -6.01 -14.09 -11.34
CA TYR A 144 -5.04 -14.66 -10.40
C TYR A 144 -5.14 -16.19 -10.27
N ARG A 145 -5.33 -16.90 -11.41
CA ARG A 145 -5.53 -18.35 -11.44
C ARG A 145 -4.43 -19.11 -10.69
N LYS A 146 -3.20 -18.63 -10.75
CA LYS A 146 -2.04 -19.23 -10.07
C LYS A 146 -2.04 -18.97 -8.54
N TYR A 147 -2.89 -18.06 -8.05
CA TYR A 147 -2.87 -17.57 -6.67
C TYR A 147 -4.25 -17.68 -6.01
N PRO A 148 -4.75 -18.88 -5.70
CA PRO A 148 -6.08 -19.06 -5.11
C PRO A 148 -6.22 -18.41 -3.74
N LYS A 149 -5.17 -18.41 -2.92
CA LYS A 149 -5.14 -17.78 -1.60
C LYS A 149 -5.21 -16.26 -1.68
N LEU A 150 -4.54 -15.66 -2.66
CA LEU A 150 -4.68 -14.23 -2.95
C LEU A 150 -6.14 -13.88 -3.30
N ARG A 151 -6.83 -14.68 -4.12
CA ARG A 151 -8.24 -14.43 -4.45
C ARG A 151 -9.14 -14.46 -3.22
N GLU A 152 -8.88 -15.40 -2.32
CA GLU A 152 -9.59 -15.51 -1.04
C GLU A 152 -9.34 -14.26 -0.16
N ALA A 153 -8.09 -13.79 -0.06
CA ALA A 153 -7.72 -12.56 0.64
C ALA A 153 -8.41 -11.32 0.04
N LEU A 154 -8.40 -11.19 -1.29
CA LEU A 154 -9.04 -10.10 -1.99
C LEU A 154 -10.56 -10.05 -1.76
N SER A 155 -11.24 -11.19 -1.70
CA SER A 155 -12.68 -11.23 -1.43
C SER A 155 -13.03 -10.73 -0.02
N ARG A 156 -12.15 -10.95 0.96
CA ARG A 156 -12.33 -10.52 2.37
C ARG A 156 -11.76 -9.14 2.68
N ARG A 157 -11.05 -8.50 1.74
CA ARG A 157 -10.33 -7.24 1.94
C ARG A 157 -11.15 -6.15 2.60
N CYS A 158 -12.40 -5.95 2.18
CA CYS A 158 -13.25 -4.89 2.73
C CYS A 158 -13.64 -5.16 4.18
N ALA A 159 -13.98 -6.40 4.51
CA ALA A 159 -14.31 -6.81 5.88
C ALA A 159 -13.10 -6.68 6.82
N VAL A 160 -11.92 -7.12 6.37
CA VAL A 160 -10.67 -6.98 7.14
C VAL A 160 -10.37 -5.51 7.42
N TYR A 161 -10.44 -4.65 6.41
CA TYR A 161 -10.23 -3.22 6.56
C TYR A 161 -11.20 -2.58 7.58
N ASN A 162 -12.50 -2.91 7.47
CA ASN A 162 -13.51 -2.36 8.38
C ASN A 162 -13.25 -2.80 9.82
N LYS A 163 -12.86 -4.07 10.04
CA LYS A 163 -12.49 -4.57 11.37
C LYS A 163 -11.25 -3.86 11.94
N GLN A 164 -10.28 -3.54 11.11
CA GLN A 164 -9.11 -2.74 11.53
C GLN A 164 -9.51 -1.33 11.93
N LEU A 165 -10.42 -0.67 11.19
CA LEU A 165 -10.95 0.64 11.57
C LEU A 165 -11.73 0.59 12.88
N GLU A 166 -12.55 -0.42 13.12
CA GLU A 166 -13.27 -0.61 14.38
C GLU A 166 -12.31 -0.70 15.57
N MET A 167 -11.24 -1.48 15.41
CA MET A 167 -10.20 -1.59 16.44
C MET A 167 -9.50 -0.25 16.69
N VAL A 168 -9.14 0.48 15.61
CA VAL A 168 -8.53 1.80 15.73
C VAL A 168 -9.45 2.79 16.45
N GLU A 169 -10.72 2.85 16.06
CA GLU A 169 -11.71 3.73 16.70
C GLU A 169 -11.93 3.38 18.17
N GLN A 170 -11.99 2.10 18.50
CA GLN A 170 -12.10 1.65 19.88
C GLN A 170 -10.87 2.06 20.72
N MET A 171 -9.66 1.80 20.21
CA MET A 171 -8.43 2.14 20.93
C MET A 171 -8.22 3.65 21.07
N GLU A 172 -8.70 4.44 20.10
CA GLU A 172 -8.71 5.90 20.17
C GLU A 172 -9.66 6.37 21.29
N ASP A 173 -10.87 5.83 21.35
CA ASP A 173 -11.87 6.17 22.40
C ASP A 173 -11.40 5.78 23.80
N GLU A 174 -10.61 4.70 23.90
CA GLU A 174 -9.96 4.26 25.14
C GLU A 174 -8.69 5.09 25.48
N GLY A 175 -8.28 6.04 24.64
CA GLY A 175 -7.09 6.86 24.83
C GLY A 175 -5.76 6.09 24.71
N LYS A 176 -5.77 4.90 24.12
CA LYS A 176 -4.59 4.04 23.95
C LYS A 176 -3.69 4.42 22.77
N ILE A 177 -4.25 5.12 21.78
CA ILE A 177 -3.54 5.56 20.58
C ILE A 177 -3.94 6.99 20.21
N ILE A 178 -3.12 7.64 19.40
CA ILE A 178 -3.44 8.92 18.77
C ILE A 178 -3.81 8.65 17.31
N VAL A 179 -4.91 9.23 16.84
CA VAL A 179 -5.35 9.10 15.45
C VAL A 179 -5.37 10.45 14.76
N ILE A 180 -4.68 10.55 13.63
CA ILE A 180 -4.69 11.71 12.73
C ILE A 180 -5.51 11.34 11.50
N ARG A 181 -6.61 12.07 11.24
CA ARG A 181 -7.48 11.79 10.09
C ARG A 181 -8.18 13.04 9.57
N PRO A 182 -8.65 13.06 8.32
CA PRO A 182 -9.48 14.13 7.80
C PRO A 182 -10.78 14.23 8.61
N GLN A 183 -11.23 15.46 8.92
CA GLN A 183 -12.52 15.68 9.58
C GLN A 183 -13.71 15.45 8.65
N LYS A 184 -13.53 15.69 7.35
CA LYS A 184 -14.54 15.51 6.29
C LYS A 184 -14.06 14.49 5.27
N PRO A 185 -14.97 13.85 4.53
CA PRO A 185 -14.59 12.99 3.40
C PRO A 185 -13.72 13.75 2.40
N VAL A 186 -12.59 13.14 2.02
CA VAL A 186 -11.75 13.67 0.94
C VAL A 186 -12.40 13.28 -0.38
N MET A 187 -12.80 14.27 -1.17
CA MET A 187 -13.55 14.12 -2.43
C MET A 187 -12.60 13.98 -3.63
N VAL A 188 -11.66 13.03 -3.53
CA VAL A 188 -10.75 12.68 -4.64
C VAL A 188 -10.80 11.19 -4.92
N ASP A 189 -10.73 10.83 -6.19
CA ASP A 189 -10.66 9.43 -6.62
C ASP A 189 -9.25 8.86 -6.45
N ARG A 190 -9.13 7.51 -6.44
CA ARG A 190 -7.82 6.84 -6.35
C ARG A 190 -6.91 7.14 -7.53
N ILE A 191 -7.49 7.47 -8.68
CA ILE A 191 -6.80 7.81 -9.93
C ILE A 191 -7.30 9.20 -10.34
N GLU A 192 -7.10 10.18 -9.46
CA GLU A 192 -7.42 11.57 -9.79
C GLU A 192 -6.39 12.09 -10.79
N ARG A 193 -6.89 12.68 -11.90
CA ARG A 193 -6.07 13.27 -12.94
C ARG A 193 -6.04 14.79 -12.88
N ASP A 194 -6.99 15.35 -12.17
CA ASP A 194 -7.06 16.79 -11.98
C ASP A 194 -6.13 17.19 -10.83
N VAL A 195 -4.98 17.70 -11.17
CA VAL A 195 -3.94 18.12 -10.22
C VAL A 195 -4.43 19.23 -9.28
N GLN A 196 -5.43 20.04 -9.72
CA GLN A 196 -5.99 21.10 -8.87
C GLN A 196 -6.89 20.55 -7.74
N LYS A 197 -7.31 19.29 -7.83
CA LYS A 197 -8.06 18.61 -6.75
C LYS A 197 -7.17 17.87 -5.75
N LEU A 198 -5.89 17.73 -6.05
CA LEU A 198 -4.89 17.11 -5.20
C LEU A 198 -4.19 18.14 -4.31
#